data_fde244f6fb70380e8b5024b634c72a13
#
_entry.id   fde244f6fb70380e8b5024b634c72a13
#
_cell.length_a   1.000
_cell.length_b   1.000
_cell.length_c   1.000
_cell.angle_alpha   90.00
_cell.angle_beta   90.00
_cell.angle_gamma   90.00
#
_symmetry.space_group_name_H-M   'P 1'
#
loop_
_entity.id
_entity.type
_entity.pdbx_description
1 polymer ?
#
loop_
_entity_poly.entity_id
_entity_poly.type
_entity_poly.pdbx_seq_one_letter_code
_entity_poly.pdbx_strand_id
1 'polypeptide(L)'
;MYSDLFTAESLAELKTAFLTQFPMALWETFYVTVLSTALAILLGLPLGVLLVAGEKDGVLPLPKPVLLVLNVIINLLRSIPFLILMIMVFPLSRLIIGTAVGTTATIVPLVVAAFPFVARLVESSLREVDPNIIEAAQSMGATPMQIICKVMIPESVPSLIQNVTISLTTILGYSAMSGIIGGGGLGKVAIDYGYYRYKYLVMFAAVILLILLVQLFQTVGTRLAVKCDKRLKK
;
A
#
# COMPACT_ATOMS: atom_id res chain seq x y z
N MET A 1 -31.34 -12.66 15.25
CA MET A 1 -30.25 -12.29 14.35
C MET A 1 -28.87 -12.69 14.86
N TYR A 2 -28.60 -12.57 16.18
CA TYR A 2 -27.32 -13.03 16.78
C TYR A 2 -27.46 -14.27 17.65
N SER A 3 -28.68 -14.79 17.83
CA SER A 3 -28.98 -15.98 18.62
C SER A 3 -28.35 -17.26 18.06
N ASP A 4 -28.08 -17.27 16.75
CA ASP A 4 -27.62 -18.47 16.04
C ASP A 4 -26.12 -18.49 15.74
N LEU A 5 -25.37 -17.52 16.33
CA LEU A 5 -23.92 -17.37 16.11
C LEU A 5 -23.13 -18.61 16.59
N PHE A 6 -23.54 -19.26 17.66
CA PHE A 6 -22.82 -20.39 18.27
C PHE A 6 -23.59 -21.71 18.21
N THR A 7 -24.36 -21.94 17.15
CA THR A 7 -24.98 -23.23 16.90
C THR A 7 -23.95 -24.29 16.48
N ALA A 8 -24.23 -25.55 16.70
CA ALA A 8 -23.37 -26.67 16.25
C ALA A 8 -23.11 -26.59 14.72
N GLU A 9 -24.08 -26.14 13.95
CA GLU A 9 -23.99 -25.94 12.50
C GLU A 9 -23.01 -24.83 12.14
N SER A 10 -23.11 -23.66 12.78
CA SER A 10 -22.19 -22.52 12.52
C SER A 10 -20.76 -22.83 12.90
N LEU A 11 -20.53 -23.62 13.94
CA LEU A 11 -19.20 -24.11 14.33
C LEU A 11 -18.64 -25.14 13.34
N ALA A 12 -19.47 -26.03 12.81
CA ALA A 12 -19.06 -26.99 11.78
C ALA A 12 -18.68 -26.27 10.47
N GLU A 13 -19.45 -25.26 10.07
CA GLU A 13 -19.14 -24.42 8.91
C GLU A 13 -17.84 -23.63 9.10
N LEU A 14 -17.63 -23.02 10.27
CA LEU A 14 -16.38 -22.35 10.59
C LEU A 14 -15.19 -23.29 10.45
N LYS A 15 -15.29 -24.50 11.02
CA LYS A 15 -14.24 -25.53 10.92
C LYS A 15 -13.96 -25.90 9.46
N THR A 16 -15.00 -26.09 8.66
CA THR A 16 -14.86 -26.41 7.24
C THR A 16 -14.21 -25.26 6.48
N ALA A 17 -14.68 -24.02 6.67
CA ALA A 17 -14.10 -22.84 6.04
C ALA A 17 -12.63 -22.63 6.46
N PHE A 18 -12.31 -22.88 7.74
CA PHE A 18 -10.96 -22.74 8.27
C PHE A 18 -9.97 -23.72 7.62
N LEU A 19 -10.39 -24.94 7.35
CA LEU A 19 -9.54 -25.95 6.73
C LEU A 19 -9.44 -25.82 5.21
N THR A 20 -10.48 -25.33 4.53
CA THR A 20 -10.55 -25.36 3.06
C THR A 20 -10.28 -24.01 2.42
N GLN A 21 -10.75 -22.90 3.02
CA GLN A 21 -10.74 -21.59 2.38
C GLN A 21 -9.74 -20.61 2.99
N PHE A 22 -9.64 -20.56 4.31
CA PHE A 22 -8.76 -19.59 4.98
C PHE A 22 -7.29 -19.69 4.62
N PRO A 23 -6.66 -20.89 4.49
CA PRO A 23 -5.25 -20.96 4.14
C PRO A 23 -4.96 -20.31 2.78
N MET A 24 -5.79 -20.60 1.76
CA MET A 24 -5.64 -20.02 0.44
C MET A 24 -5.95 -18.53 0.45
N ALA A 25 -7.05 -18.11 1.11
CA ALA A 25 -7.44 -16.72 1.22
C ALA A 25 -6.40 -15.87 1.97
N LEU A 26 -5.77 -16.41 3.01
CA LEU A 26 -4.69 -15.75 3.73
C LEU A 26 -3.47 -15.54 2.81
N TRP A 27 -3.08 -16.58 2.07
CA TRP A 27 -2.00 -16.51 1.11
C TRP A 27 -2.28 -15.49 0.01
N GLU A 28 -3.49 -15.51 -0.54
CA GLU A 28 -3.92 -14.54 -1.55
C GLU A 28 -3.84 -13.10 -1.05
N THR A 29 -4.37 -12.84 0.16
CA THR A 29 -4.30 -11.51 0.77
C THR A 29 -2.86 -11.07 0.99
N PHE A 30 -2.01 -11.97 1.49
CA PHE A 30 -0.62 -11.69 1.77
C PHE A 30 0.15 -11.33 0.49
N TYR A 31 0.14 -12.21 -0.52
CA TYR A 31 0.95 -11.96 -1.72
C TYR A 31 0.44 -10.78 -2.54
N VAL A 32 -0.88 -10.58 -2.64
CA VAL A 32 -1.45 -9.42 -3.35
C VAL A 32 -1.04 -8.13 -2.67
N THR A 33 -1.14 -8.07 -1.34
CA THR A 33 -0.75 -6.88 -0.57
C THR A 33 0.72 -6.57 -0.73
N VAL A 34 1.59 -7.56 -0.53
CA VAL A 34 3.05 -7.38 -0.61
C VAL A 34 3.49 -7.00 -2.03
N LEU A 35 3.00 -7.72 -3.04
CA LEU A 35 3.36 -7.46 -4.43
C LEU A 35 2.85 -6.11 -4.92
N SER A 36 1.60 -5.77 -4.62
CA SER A 36 1.03 -4.46 -4.98
C SER A 36 1.78 -3.32 -4.29
N THR A 37 2.18 -3.49 -3.02
CA THR A 37 2.97 -2.50 -2.30
C THR A 37 4.36 -2.34 -2.91
N ALA A 38 5.04 -3.44 -3.23
CA ALA A 38 6.36 -3.39 -3.86
C ALA A 38 6.32 -2.64 -5.22
N LEU A 39 5.32 -2.95 -6.06
CA LEU A 39 5.12 -2.26 -7.34
C LEU A 39 4.72 -0.79 -7.14
N ALA A 40 3.88 -0.48 -6.16
CA ALA A 40 3.50 0.89 -5.84
C ALA A 40 4.70 1.72 -5.35
N ILE A 41 5.62 1.12 -4.58
CA ILE A 41 6.87 1.77 -4.16
C ILE A 41 7.79 1.97 -5.36
N LEU A 42 7.94 0.96 -6.23
CA LEU A 42 8.78 1.05 -7.42
C LEU A 42 8.38 2.24 -8.31
N LEU A 43 7.09 2.53 -8.42
CA LEU A 43 6.55 3.66 -9.20
C LEU A 43 6.50 4.95 -8.38
N GLY A 44 6.09 4.86 -7.11
CA GLY A 44 5.85 6.01 -6.24
C GLY A 44 7.13 6.66 -5.71
N LEU A 45 8.18 5.87 -5.44
CA LEU A 45 9.43 6.39 -4.92
C LEU A 45 10.11 7.38 -5.90
N PRO A 46 10.34 7.04 -7.20
CA PRO A 46 10.91 8.00 -8.13
C PRO A 46 10.02 9.24 -8.33
N LEU A 47 8.69 9.07 -8.33
CA LEU A 47 7.77 10.20 -8.42
C LEU A 47 7.85 11.12 -7.19
N GLY A 48 7.91 10.56 -5.98
CA GLY A 48 8.06 11.33 -4.75
C GLY A 48 9.39 12.07 -4.70
N VAL A 49 10.47 11.43 -5.16
CA VAL A 49 11.78 12.09 -5.33
C VAL A 49 11.69 13.27 -6.31
N LEU A 50 11.05 13.08 -7.46
CA LEU A 50 10.88 14.13 -8.45
C LEU A 50 10.06 15.31 -7.93
N LEU A 51 9.06 15.06 -7.09
CA LEU A 51 8.25 16.12 -6.49
C LEU A 51 9.07 17.05 -5.58
N VAL A 52 10.05 16.50 -4.83
CA VAL A 52 10.91 17.30 -3.94
C VAL A 52 12.13 17.84 -4.67
N ALA A 53 12.88 16.98 -5.34
CA ALA A 53 14.12 17.37 -6.02
C ALA A 53 13.87 18.31 -7.20
N GLY A 54 12.69 18.22 -7.83
CA GLY A 54 12.29 19.01 -8.98
C GLY A 54 11.78 20.42 -8.66
N GLU A 55 11.61 20.79 -7.39
CA GLU A 55 11.18 22.15 -7.00
C GLU A 55 12.17 23.22 -7.47
N LYS A 56 11.74 24.46 -7.47
CA LYS A 56 12.56 25.60 -7.96
C LYS A 56 13.90 25.69 -7.21
N ASP A 57 13.86 25.44 -5.91
CA ASP A 57 15.03 25.51 -5.01
C ASP A 57 15.54 24.09 -4.66
N GLY A 58 15.08 23.08 -5.39
CA GLY A 58 15.49 21.70 -5.22
C GLY A 58 16.81 21.37 -5.91
N VAL A 59 17.32 20.17 -5.66
CA VAL A 59 18.62 19.71 -6.17
C VAL A 59 18.64 19.41 -7.68
N LEU A 60 17.45 19.20 -8.30
CA LEU A 60 17.28 18.92 -9.74
C LEU A 60 16.08 19.72 -10.30
N PRO A 61 16.16 21.06 -10.42
CA PRO A 61 15.02 21.89 -10.76
C PRO A 61 14.37 21.46 -12.07
N LEU A 62 13.07 21.21 -12.06
CA LEU A 62 12.26 20.87 -13.22
C LEU A 62 11.46 22.10 -13.71
N PRO A 63 11.09 22.14 -15.01
CA PRO A 63 10.18 23.17 -15.50
C PRO A 63 8.86 23.18 -14.74
N LYS A 64 8.40 24.35 -14.31
CA LYS A 64 7.14 24.51 -13.54
C LYS A 64 5.95 23.74 -14.12
N PRO A 65 5.69 23.73 -15.46
CA PRO A 65 4.56 22.99 -16.01
C PRO A 65 4.67 21.48 -15.78
N VAL A 66 5.88 20.89 -15.77
CA VAL A 66 6.08 19.46 -15.52
C VAL A 66 5.66 19.10 -14.09
N LEU A 67 6.12 19.86 -13.10
CA LEU A 67 5.73 19.67 -11.70
C LEU A 67 4.23 19.90 -11.49
N LEU A 68 3.65 20.90 -12.15
CA LEU A 68 2.22 21.17 -12.08
C LEU A 68 1.42 19.95 -12.59
N VAL A 69 1.76 19.43 -13.76
CA VAL A 69 1.10 18.26 -14.35
C VAL A 69 1.24 17.03 -13.43
N LEU A 70 2.44 16.75 -12.93
CA LEU A 70 2.66 15.64 -11.99
C LEU A 70 1.79 15.79 -10.73
N ASN A 71 1.77 16.97 -10.13
CA ASN A 71 0.96 17.26 -8.95
C ASN A 71 -0.54 17.09 -9.23
N VAL A 72 -1.02 17.56 -10.38
CA VAL A 72 -2.43 17.42 -10.77
C VAL A 72 -2.79 15.94 -10.95
N ILE A 73 -2.00 15.18 -11.69
CA ILE A 73 -2.26 13.75 -11.92
C ILE A 73 -2.31 12.97 -10.59
N ILE A 74 -1.29 13.20 -9.73
CA ILE A 74 -1.23 12.53 -8.42
C ILE A 74 -2.46 12.88 -7.57
N ASN A 75 -2.85 14.16 -7.52
CA ASN A 75 -3.99 14.59 -6.74
C ASN A 75 -5.32 14.07 -7.30
N LEU A 76 -5.50 14.06 -8.62
CA LEU A 76 -6.70 13.50 -9.28
C LEU A 76 -6.87 12.01 -8.95
N LEU A 77 -5.82 11.21 -9.14
CA LEU A 77 -5.87 9.77 -8.85
C LEU A 77 -6.19 9.47 -7.38
N ARG A 78 -5.68 10.28 -6.45
CA ARG A 78 -5.97 10.16 -5.01
C ARG A 78 -7.37 10.63 -4.62
N SER A 79 -8.00 11.45 -5.43
CA SER A 79 -9.35 11.97 -5.17
C SER A 79 -10.45 10.99 -5.58
N ILE A 80 -10.14 9.99 -6.39
CA ILE A 80 -11.11 8.99 -6.84
C ILE A 80 -11.30 7.95 -5.74
N PRO A 81 -12.54 7.66 -5.29
CA PRO A 81 -12.80 6.56 -4.37
C PRO A 81 -12.28 5.23 -4.92
N PHE A 82 -11.60 4.44 -4.07
CA PHE A 82 -10.89 3.22 -4.49
C PHE A 82 -11.76 2.26 -5.31
N LEU A 83 -12.98 1.96 -4.87
CA LEU A 83 -13.87 1.04 -5.60
C LEU A 83 -14.21 1.52 -7.02
N ILE A 84 -14.39 2.84 -7.18
CA ILE A 84 -14.65 3.44 -8.49
C ILE A 84 -13.39 3.36 -9.37
N LEU A 85 -12.24 3.73 -8.81
CA LEU A 85 -10.95 3.64 -9.51
C LEU A 85 -10.67 2.20 -9.96
N MET A 86 -10.94 1.22 -9.11
CA MET A 86 -10.75 -0.19 -9.43
C MET A 86 -11.56 -0.60 -10.65
N ILE A 87 -12.85 -0.21 -10.74
CA ILE A 87 -13.70 -0.50 -11.90
C ILE A 87 -13.17 0.22 -13.15
N MET A 88 -12.74 1.48 -13.02
CA MET A 88 -12.16 2.25 -14.14
C MET A 88 -10.90 1.59 -14.70
N VAL A 89 -10.13 0.90 -13.88
CA VAL A 89 -8.85 0.25 -14.23
C VAL A 89 -9.03 -1.17 -14.76
N PHE A 90 -10.24 -1.75 -14.74
CA PHE A 90 -10.50 -3.09 -15.30
C PHE A 90 -10.03 -3.30 -16.75
N PRO A 91 -10.21 -2.35 -17.70
CA PRO A 91 -9.68 -2.50 -19.04
C PRO A 91 -8.16 -2.66 -19.06
N LEU A 92 -7.44 -1.95 -18.17
CA LEU A 92 -5.99 -2.06 -18.03
C LEU A 92 -5.59 -3.42 -17.42
N SER A 93 -6.34 -3.93 -16.45
CA SER A 93 -6.12 -5.28 -15.89
C SER A 93 -6.28 -6.35 -16.97
N ARG A 94 -7.29 -6.24 -17.83
CA ARG A 94 -7.47 -7.15 -18.99
C ARG A 94 -6.32 -7.08 -19.97
N LEU A 95 -5.78 -5.90 -20.23
CA LEU A 95 -4.67 -5.72 -21.15
C LEU A 95 -3.37 -6.35 -20.62
N ILE A 96 -3.09 -6.22 -19.31
CA ILE A 96 -1.83 -6.67 -18.69
C ILE A 96 -1.91 -8.14 -18.27
N ILE A 97 -3.01 -8.54 -17.64
CA ILE A 97 -3.17 -9.88 -17.00
C ILE A 97 -4.01 -10.82 -17.88
N GLY A 98 -4.77 -10.30 -18.85
CA GLY A 98 -5.71 -11.07 -19.66
C GLY A 98 -7.12 -11.21 -19.08
N THR A 99 -7.32 -10.83 -17.80
CA THR A 99 -8.62 -10.87 -17.11
C THR A 99 -8.82 -9.64 -16.23
N ALA A 100 -10.07 -9.28 -15.97
CA ALA A 100 -10.42 -8.21 -15.02
C ALA A 100 -10.87 -8.77 -13.65
N VAL A 101 -11.07 -10.09 -13.54
CA VAL A 101 -11.59 -10.76 -12.35
C VAL A 101 -10.58 -11.77 -11.85
N GLY A 102 -10.55 -11.97 -10.54
CA GLY A 102 -9.62 -12.87 -9.86
C GLY A 102 -8.54 -12.14 -9.07
N THR A 103 -7.89 -12.87 -8.20
CA THR A 103 -6.94 -12.36 -7.21
C THR A 103 -5.76 -11.61 -7.85
N THR A 104 -5.16 -12.18 -8.90
CA THR A 104 -4.05 -11.55 -9.64
C THR A 104 -4.47 -10.30 -10.41
N ALA A 105 -5.67 -10.28 -10.96
CA ALA A 105 -6.18 -9.13 -11.71
C ALA A 105 -6.36 -7.88 -10.83
N THR A 106 -6.57 -8.05 -9.51
CA THR A 106 -6.71 -6.95 -8.56
C THR A 106 -5.40 -6.22 -8.27
N ILE A 107 -4.24 -6.82 -8.56
CA ILE A 107 -2.93 -6.19 -8.36
C ILE A 107 -2.82 -4.89 -9.17
N VAL A 108 -3.28 -4.89 -10.42
CA VAL A 108 -3.17 -3.71 -11.30
C VAL A 108 -3.90 -2.49 -10.71
N PRO A 109 -5.21 -2.56 -10.39
CA PRO A 109 -5.90 -1.42 -9.80
C PRO A 109 -5.40 -1.06 -8.40
N LEU A 110 -4.93 -2.02 -7.60
CA LEU A 110 -4.29 -1.73 -6.32
C LEU A 110 -3.03 -0.89 -6.49
N VAL A 111 -2.18 -1.24 -7.46
CA VAL A 111 -0.97 -0.47 -7.77
C VAL A 111 -1.33 0.92 -8.27
N VAL A 112 -2.31 1.04 -9.20
CA VAL A 112 -2.74 2.34 -9.75
C VAL A 112 -3.32 3.25 -8.66
N ALA A 113 -4.05 2.70 -7.70
CA ALA A 113 -4.55 3.47 -6.55
C ALA A 113 -3.45 3.87 -5.56
N ALA A 114 -2.46 2.99 -5.36
CA ALA A 114 -1.47 3.15 -4.31
C ALA A 114 -0.26 3.97 -4.72
N PHE A 115 0.23 3.92 -5.97
CA PHE A 115 1.47 4.62 -6.32
C PHE A 115 1.41 6.15 -6.12
N PRO A 116 0.27 6.86 -6.37
CA PRO A 116 0.19 8.30 -6.11
C PRO A 116 0.21 8.62 -4.61
N PHE A 117 -0.40 7.72 -3.81
CA PHE A 117 -0.36 7.80 -2.35
C PHE A 117 1.06 7.59 -1.83
N VAL A 118 1.77 6.55 -2.31
CA VAL A 118 3.18 6.29 -1.98
C VAL A 118 4.06 7.46 -2.39
N ALA A 119 3.86 8.06 -3.58
CA ALA A 119 4.62 9.23 -4.01
C ALA A 119 4.53 10.40 -3.02
N ARG A 120 3.34 10.66 -2.47
CA ARG A 120 3.15 11.70 -1.44
C ARG A 120 3.78 11.35 -0.10
N LEU A 121 3.76 10.08 0.30
CA LEU A 121 4.45 9.63 1.50
C LEU A 121 5.97 9.75 1.36
N VAL A 122 6.51 9.40 0.20
CA VAL A 122 7.95 9.60 -0.11
C VAL A 122 8.30 11.08 -0.11
N GLU A 123 7.50 11.92 -0.75
CA GLU A 123 7.67 13.37 -0.71
C GLU A 123 7.74 13.89 0.73
N SER A 124 6.80 13.45 1.59
CA SER A 124 6.80 13.84 3.01
C SER A 124 8.08 13.41 3.72
N SER A 125 8.53 12.17 3.52
CA SER A 125 9.78 11.67 4.12
C SER A 125 11.01 12.48 3.68
N LEU A 126 11.10 12.82 2.40
CA LEU A 126 12.25 13.56 1.87
C LEU A 126 12.28 15.01 2.34
N ARG A 127 11.12 15.60 2.63
CA ARG A 127 11.02 16.95 3.20
C ARG A 127 11.46 17.04 4.67
N GLU A 128 11.58 15.92 5.37
CA GLU A 128 12.11 15.85 6.74
C GLU A 128 13.64 15.97 6.80
N VAL A 129 14.32 15.87 5.66
CA VAL A 129 15.79 16.00 5.59
C VAL A 129 16.18 17.46 5.85
N ASP A 130 17.13 17.66 6.77
CA ASP A 130 17.61 19.00 7.09
C ASP A 130 18.24 19.68 5.85
N PRO A 131 17.73 20.86 5.44
CA PRO A 131 18.28 21.60 4.31
C PRO A 131 19.78 21.89 4.43
N ASN A 132 20.31 22.07 5.64
CA ASN A 132 21.72 22.34 5.86
C ASN A 132 22.61 21.17 5.42
N ILE A 133 22.12 19.92 5.55
CA ILE A 133 22.86 18.73 5.09
C ILE A 133 22.92 18.72 3.55
N ILE A 134 21.83 19.11 2.90
CA ILE A 134 21.77 19.23 1.44
C ILE A 134 22.72 20.33 0.95
N GLU A 135 22.69 21.50 1.59
CA GLU A 135 23.56 22.64 1.26
C GLU A 135 25.05 22.30 1.47
N ALA A 136 25.39 21.61 2.56
CA ALA A 136 26.75 21.13 2.80
C ALA A 136 27.23 20.17 1.69
N ALA A 137 26.37 19.24 1.24
CA ALA A 137 26.70 18.34 0.13
C ALA A 137 26.89 19.11 -1.19
N GLN A 138 26.05 20.11 -1.47
CA GLN A 138 26.20 20.98 -2.63
C GLN A 138 27.53 21.76 -2.59
N SER A 139 27.88 22.32 -1.44
CA SER A 139 29.15 23.05 -1.23
C SER A 139 30.39 22.17 -1.42
N MET A 140 30.27 20.89 -1.18
CA MET A 140 31.32 19.88 -1.46
C MET A 140 31.37 19.45 -2.95
N GLY A 141 30.54 20.02 -3.83
CA GLY A 141 30.51 19.71 -5.24
C GLY A 141 29.79 18.40 -5.59
N ALA A 142 28.89 17.89 -4.72
CA ALA A 142 28.12 16.69 -5.02
C ALA A 142 27.12 16.96 -6.17
N THR A 143 27.02 15.99 -7.10
CA THR A 143 26.03 16.06 -8.18
C THR A 143 24.59 15.84 -7.65
N PRO A 144 23.54 16.34 -8.34
CA PRO A 144 22.14 16.13 -7.92
C PRO A 144 21.80 14.66 -7.61
N MET A 145 22.24 13.73 -8.45
CA MET A 145 22.00 12.31 -8.25
C MET A 145 22.73 11.76 -7.00
N GLN A 146 23.95 12.27 -6.74
CA GLN A 146 24.66 11.91 -5.51
C GLN A 146 23.96 12.42 -4.27
N ILE A 147 23.43 13.64 -4.30
CA ILE A 147 22.67 14.21 -3.19
C ILE A 147 21.40 13.37 -2.94
N ILE A 148 20.63 13.07 -3.98
CA ILE A 148 19.43 12.25 -3.87
C ILE A 148 19.76 10.86 -3.28
N CYS A 149 20.70 10.13 -3.88
CA CYS A 149 20.96 8.72 -3.55
C CYS A 149 21.82 8.53 -2.29
N LYS A 150 22.74 9.46 -1.98
CA LYS A 150 23.69 9.31 -0.88
C LYS A 150 23.37 10.18 0.35
N VAL A 151 22.48 11.17 0.21
CA VAL A 151 22.11 12.07 1.29
C VAL A 151 20.60 11.96 1.58
N MET A 152 19.74 12.38 0.66
CA MET A 152 18.31 12.51 0.90
C MET A 152 17.65 11.15 1.22
N ILE A 153 17.83 10.14 0.37
CA ILE A 153 17.22 8.82 0.58
C ILE A 153 17.76 8.15 1.85
N PRO A 154 19.10 8.06 2.08
CA PRO A 154 19.62 7.42 3.29
C PRO A 154 19.24 8.11 4.60
N GLU A 155 19.13 9.44 4.61
CA GLU A 155 18.71 10.19 5.80
C GLU A 155 17.23 10.00 6.11
N SER A 156 16.40 9.77 5.06
CA SER A 156 14.95 9.54 5.19
C SER A 156 14.58 8.08 5.43
N VAL A 157 15.52 7.13 5.46
CA VAL A 157 15.22 5.68 5.57
C VAL A 157 14.26 5.35 6.71
N PRO A 158 14.38 5.88 7.93
CA PRO A 158 13.44 5.55 9.02
C PRO A 158 12.00 5.95 8.68
N SER A 159 11.80 7.17 8.17
CA SER A 159 10.50 7.69 7.74
C SER A 159 9.97 6.93 6.53
N LEU A 160 10.81 6.60 5.54
CA LEU A 160 10.43 5.79 4.39
C LEU A 160 9.94 4.40 4.80
N ILE A 161 10.61 3.71 5.73
CA ILE A 161 10.16 2.40 6.24
C ILE A 161 8.79 2.52 6.92
N GLN A 162 8.58 3.57 7.70
CA GLN A 162 7.29 3.81 8.34
C GLN A 162 6.19 4.06 7.30
N ASN A 163 6.47 4.83 6.26
CA ASN A 163 5.56 5.10 5.16
C ASN A 163 5.27 3.86 4.29
N VAL A 164 6.25 2.98 4.08
CA VAL A 164 6.03 1.64 3.48
C VAL A 164 5.07 0.83 4.33
N THR A 165 5.20 0.86 5.65
CA THR A 165 4.30 0.15 6.57
C THR A 165 2.87 0.67 6.48
N ILE A 166 2.69 1.99 6.43
CA ILE A 166 1.39 2.63 6.22
C ILE A 166 0.81 2.20 4.86
N SER A 167 1.63 2.16 3.82
CA SER A 167 1.20 1.72 2.49
C SER A 167 0.74 0.28 2.47
N LEU A 168 1.48 -0.64 3.12
CA LEU A 168 1.10 -2.04 3.27
C LEU A 168 -0.29 -2.20 3.90
N THR A 169 -0.52 -1.52 5.03
CA THR A 169 -1.80 -1.63 5.75
C THR A 169 -2.96 -1.00 4.97
N THR A 170 -2.71 0.10 4.26
CA THR A 170 -3.71 0.74 3.40
C THR A 170 -4.07 -0.15 2.20
N ILE A 171 -3.07 -0.71 1.52
CA ILE A 171 -3.28 -1.62 0.38
C ILE A 171 -3.98 -2.90 0.83
N LEU A 172 -3.70 -3.42 2.03
CA LEU A 172 -4.42 -4.55 2.60
C LEU A 172 -5.92 -4.22 2.76
N GLY A 173 -6.26 -3.04 3.27
CA GLY A 173 -7.64 -2.58 3.34
C GLY A 173 -8.32 -2.49 1.97
N TYR A 174 -7.62 -1.98 0.96
CA TYR A 174 -8.10 -1.94 -0.42
C TYR A 174 -8.26 -3.34 -1.02
N SER A 175 -7.34 -4.26 -0.73
CA SER A 175 -7.44 -5.65 -1.19
C SER A 175 -8.66 -6.37 -0.60
N ALA A 176 -9.01 -6.08 0.64
CA ALA A 176 -10.23 -6.62 1.26
C ALA A 176 -11.50 -6.09 0.55
N MET A 177 -11.53 -4.82 0.16
CA MET A 177 -12.63 -4.24 -0.63
C MET A 177 -12.75 -4.85 -2.03
N SER A 178 -11.64 -5.28 -2.63
CA SER A 178 -11.65 -5.91 -3.96
C SER A 178 -12.47 -7.20 -4.00
N GLY A 179 -12.69 -7.84 -2.85
CA GLY A 179 -13.56 -9.00 -2.71
C GLY A 179 -15.00 -8.79 -3.20
N ILE A 180 -15.52 -7.54 -3.13
CA ILE A 180 -16.87 -7.18 -3.61
C ILE A 180 -17.01 -7.34 -5.12
N ILE A 181 -15.96 -7.07 -5.87
CA ILE A 181 -15.99 -6.98 -7.34
C ILE A 181 -15.15 -8.08 -8.01
N GLY A 182 -15.09 -9.24 -7.36
CA GLY A 182 -14.49 -10.43 -7.96
C GLY A 182 -13.00 -10.64 -7.68
N GLY A 183 -12.43 -9.91 -6.71
CA GLY A 183 -11.12 -10.23 -6.15
C GLY A 183 -11.12 -11.50 -5.32
N GLY A 184 -9.98 -11.83 -4.72
CA GLY A 184 -9.80 -12.98 -3.84
C GLY A 184 -9.46 -12.58 -2.40
N GLY A 185 -8.96 -13.55 -1.63
CA GLY A 185 -8.43 -13.34 -0.29
C GLY A 185 -9.47 -13.30 0.83
N LEU A 186 -9.00 -12.93 2.02
CA LEU A 186 -9.83 -12.89 3.24
C LEU A 186 -11.01 -11.92 3.13
N GLY A 187 -10.84 -10.82 2.40
CA GLY A 187 -11.92 -9.87 2.16
C GLY A 187 -13.09 -10.50 1.42
N LYS A 188 -12.81 -11.30 0.38
CA LYS A 188 -13.83 -12.07 -0.34
C LYS A 188 -14.54 -13.05 0.59
N VAL A 189 -13.79 -13.81 1.38
CA VAL A 189 -14.38 -14.76 2.34
C VAL A 189 -15.30 -14.03 3.33
N ALA A 190 -14.86 -12.89 3.87
CA ALA A 190 -15.68 -12.10 4.80
C ALA A 190 -16.99 -11.63 4.16
N ILE A 191 -16.96 -11.18 2.90
CA ILE A 191 -18.13 -10.69 2.18
C ILE A 191 -19.04 -11.84 1.76
N ASP A 192 -18.48 -12.91 1.17
CA ASP A 192 -19.27 -14.06 0.69
C ASP A 192 -20.03 -14.75 1.83
N TYR A 193 -19.37 -14.96 2.96
CA TYR A 193 -20.00 -15.57 4.12
C TYR A 193 -20.85 -14.61 4.94
N GLY A 194 -20.37 -13.37 5.18
CA GLY A 194 -21.07 -12.41 6.02
C GLY A 194 -22.26 -11.75 5.33
N TYR A 195 -22.06 -11.21 4.13
CA TYR A 195 -23.07 -10.43 3.42
C TYR A 195 -24.03 -11.29 2.58
N TYR A 196 -23.51 -12.24 1.79
CA TYR A 196 -24.34 -13.03 0.89
C TYR A 196 -24.96 -14.26 1.56
N ARG A 197 -24.30 -14.88 2.54
CA ARG A 197 -24.77 -16.13 3.17
C ARG A 197 -25.22 -15.93 4.61
N TYR A 198 -25.06 -14.73 5.19
CA TYR A 198 -25.43 -14.41 6.59
C TYR A 198 -24.74 -15.28 7.65
N LYS A 199 -23.56 -15.87 7.32
CA LYS A 199 -22.75 -16.72 8.19
C LYS A 199 -21.73 -15.86 8.95
N TYR A 200 -22.22 -15.11 9.94
CA TYR A 200 -21.43 -14.09 10.65
C TYR A 200 -20.21 -14.62 11.38
N LEU A 201 -20.25 -15.88 11.89
CA LEU A 201 -19.12 -16.46 12.62
C LEU A 201 -17.89 -16.62 11.72
N VAL A 202 -18.08 -17.05 10.46
CA VAL A 202 -17.00 -17.16 9.46
C VAL A 202 -16.50 -15.76 9.06
N MET A 203 -17.39 -14.79 8.92
CA MET A 203 -17.02 -13.40 8.64
C MET A 203 -16.14 -12.83 9.77
N PHE A 204 -16.55 -12.98 11.03
CA PHE A 204 -15.75 -12.51 12.16
C PHE A 204 -14.38 -13.17 12.23
N ALA A 205 -14.29 -14.46 11.94
CA ALA A 205 -13.00 -15.16 11.88
C ALA A 205 -12.10 -14.58 10.78
N ALA A 206 -12.64 -14.29 9.59
CA ALA A 206 -11.90 -13.64 8.51
C ALA A 206 -11.43 -12.23 8.91
N VAL A 207 -12.26 -11.45 9.59
CA VAL A 207 -11.92 -10.12 10.10
C VAL A 207 -10.81 -10.20 11.15
N ILE A 208 -10.86 -11.17 12.07
CA ILE A 208 -9.79 -11.37 13.06
C ILE A 208 -8.47 -11.69 12.36
N LEU A 209 -8.47 -12.55 11.33
CA LEU A 209 -7.26 -12.85 10.56
C LEU A 209 -6.72 -11.62 9.82
N LEU A 210 -7.60 -10.76 9.26
CA LEU A 210 -7.19 -9.48 8.67
C LEU A 210 -6.54 -8.56 9.70
N ILE A 211 -7.13 -8.44 10.90
CA ILE A 211 -6.55 -7.64 11.99
C ILE A 211 -5.18 -8.17 12.39
N LEU A 212 -5.03 -9.49 12.54
CA LEU A 212 -3.74 -10.10 12.89
C LEU A 212 -2.67 -9.85 11.81
N LEU A 213 -3.07 -9.90 10.54
CA LEU A 213 -2.16 -9.62 9.42
C LEU A 213 -1.72 -8.14 9.40
N VAL A 214 -2.65 -7.21 9.66
CA VAL A 214 -2.34 -5.77 9.81
C VAL A 214 -1.37 -5.56 10.97
N GLN A 215 -1.64 -6.16 12.13
CA GLN A 215 -0.78 -6.03 13.32
C GLN A 215 0.61 -6.62 13.08
N LEU A 216 0.71 -7.71 12.33
CA LEU A 216 1.99 -8.28 11.92
C LEU A 216 2.79 -7.27 11.09
N PHE A 217 2.20 -6.71 10.03
CA PHE A 217 2.86 -5.73 9.17
C PHE A 217 3.28 -4.47 9.95
N GLN A 218 2.40 -3.92 10.80
CA GLN A 218 2.70 -2.75 11.62
C GLN A 218 3.82 -3.03 12.61
N THR A 219 3.78 -4.17 13.32
CA THR A 219 4.80 -4.51 14.30
C THR A 219 6.17 -4.68 13.65
N VAL A 220 6.23 -5.41 12.53
CA VAL A 220 7.49 -5.62 11.79
C VAL A 220 8.00 -4.29 11.24
N GLY A 221 7.16 -3.50 10.59
CA GLY A 221 7.54 -2.23 9.99
C GLY A 221 8.03 -1.21 11.02
N THR A 222 7.30 -1.04 12.13
CA THR A 222 7.70 -0.13 13.20
C THR A 222 9.03 -0.55 13.83
N ARG A 223 9.24 -1.85 14.09
CA ARG A 223 10.52 -2.35 14.62
C ARG A 223 11.68 -2.09 13.66
N LEU A 224 11.45 -2.28 12.36
CA LEU A 224 12.46 -2.00 11.33
C LEU A 224 12.79 -0.50 11.27
N ALA A 225 11.77 0.38 11.28
CA ALA A 225 11.96 1.82 11.27
C ALA A 225 12.81 2.29 12.47
N VAL A 226 12.44 1.86 13.68
CA VAL A 226 13.20 2.19 14.91
C VAL A 226 14.63 1.65 14.86
N LYS A 227 14.84 0.43 14.35
CA LYS A 227 16.20 -0.15 14.24
C LYS A 227 17.08 0.62 13.26
N CYS A 228 16.49 1.18 12.20
CA CYS A 228 17.20 1.98 11.19
C CYS A 228 17.40 3.43 11.62
N ASP A 229 16.69 3.92 12.62
CA ASP A 229 16.81 5.28 13.11
C ASP A 229 18.11 5.45 13.91
N LYS A 230 19.06 6.17 13.29
CA LYS A 230 20.36 6.49 13.90
C LYS A 230 20.25 7.54 15.01
N ARG A 231 19.17 8.34 15.02
CA ARG A 231 18.95 9.43 16.00
C ARG A 231 18.57 8.86 17.37
N LEU A 232 18.00 7.65 17.41
CA LEU A 232 17.61 6.95 18.63
C LEU A 232 18.76 6.12 19.24
N LYS A 233 19.86 5.93 18.49
CA LYS A 233 21.06 5.25 19.00
C LYS A 233 21.98 6.25 19.68
N LYS A 234 21.54 6.74 20.87
CA LYS A 234 22.43 7.41 21.85
C LYS A 234 22.89 6.43 22.91
#